data_e0deb05e456b063f4c029f01a3165456
#
_entry.id   e0deb05e456b063f4c029f01a3165456
#
_cell.length_a   1.000
_cell.length_b   1.000
_cell.length_c   1.000
_cell.angle_alpha   90.00
_cell.angle_beta   90.00
_cell.angle_gamma   90.00
#
_symmetry.space_group_name_H-M   'P 1'
#
loop_
_entity.id
_entity.type
_entity.pdbx_description
1 polymer ?
#
loop_
_entity_poly.entity_id
_entity_poly.type
_entity_poly.pdbx_seq_one_letter_code
_entity_poly.pdbx_strand_id
1 'polypeptide(L)'
;VALAERRGVITSMCYVMRYHPYYSRIKDIAVSGELGEIKSIRHRVNVGIDRMTHTFVRGLWARKEDSSPIFISKCCHDVDFIFWLIGQNTTDEKMDIRSKGSLTRYCPEAAPEKAAARCIACPLETGCRYSAVNLYRRRKEWIGNFEVATGRTIDDAIEAELRTGRYGRCVYHCDNDVFDWQTASITMPSGLKIEITMDGIIDLDGRVTEITFADGLLKAEDNIITLTRNDGSLLRSEDFSEICAQPLHAGADIAIIEAFCNAVRTGLRTRCSLGDALPGLEACFGVEAGLC
;
A
#
# COMPACT_ATOMS: atom_id res chain seq x y z
N VAL A 1 6.01 10.77 -19.54
CA VAL A 1 7.46 10.48 -19.52
C VAL A 1 8.12 11.18 -20.68
N ALA A 2 7.88 10.77 -21.94
CA ALA A 2 8.57 11.29 -23.13
C ALA A 2 8.59 12.84 -23.27
N LEU A 3 7.55 13.54 -22.83
CA LEU A 3 7.52 15.01 -22.84
C LEU A 3 8.50 15.60 -21.82
N ALA A 4 8.55 15.04 -20.61
CA ALA A 4 9.46 15.49 -19.56
C ALA A 4 10.93 15.28 -19.98
N GLU A 5 11.22 14.14 -20.57
CA GLU A 5 12.56 13.81 -21.08
C GLU A 5 12.99 14.78 -22.20
N ARG A 6 12.14 15.01 -23.21
CA ARG A 6 12.42 15.98 -24.30
C ARG A 6 12.62 17.42 -23.80
N ARG A 7 12.00 17.79 -22.67
CA ARG A 7 12.10 19.12 -22.06
C ARG A 7 13.23 19.21 -21.05
N GLY A 8 13.93 18.11 -20.76
CA GLY A 8 14.98 18.08 -19.74
C GLY A 8 14.46 18.38 -18.32
N VAL A 9 13.18 18.07 -18.03
CA VAL A 9 12.58 18.36 -16.73
C VAL A 9 12.98 17.27 -15.75
N ILE A 10 13.52 17.67 -14.60
CA ILE A 10 13.79 16.74 -13.50
C ILE A 10 12.48 16.32 -12.87
N THR A 11 12.26 15.02 -12.75
CA THR A 11 11.06 14.43 -12.20
C THR A 11 11.39 13.51 -11.03
N SER A 12 10.49 13.41 -10.07
CA SER A 12 10.60 12.48 -8.96
C SER A 12 9.21 11.93 -8.61
N MET A 13 9.11 10.60 -8.57
CA MET A 13 7.95 9.93 -8.00
C MET A 13 8.15 9.76 -6.49
N CYS A 14 7.10 10.05 -5.71
CA CYS A 14 7.15 9.95 -4.25
C CYS A 14 6.95 8.51 -3.77
N TYR A 15 7.64 7.55 -4.38
CA TYR A 15 7.65 6.17 -3.93
C TYR A 15 8.59 6.01 -2.73
N VAL A 16 8.03 6.31 -1.56
CA VAL A 16 8.75 6.42 -0.28
C VAL A 16 9.52 5.16 0.09
N MET A 17 9.06 3.97 -0.31
CA MET A 17 9.74 2.71 -0.01
C MET A 17 11.17 2.65 -0.57
N ARG A 18 11.44 3.29 -1.71
CA ARG A 18 12.80 3.36 -2.29
C ARG A 18 13.79 4.17 -1.44
N TYR A 19 13.29 4.98 -0.49
CA TYR A 19 14.10 5.83 0.40
C TYR A 19 14.07 5.33 1.86
N HIS A 20 13.18 4.40 2.17
CA HIS A 20 13.01 3.87 3.52
C HIS A 20 14.13 2.87 3.85
N PRO A 21 14.85 3.02 4.99
CA PRO A 21 16.01 2.19 5.33
C PRO A 21 15.74 0.68 5.29
N TYR A 22 14.61 0.25 5.84
CA TYR A 22 14.18 -1.16 5.84
C TYR A 22 14.04 -1.74 4.42
N TYR A 23 13.33 -1.05 3.53
CA TYR A 23 13.12 -1.52 2.16
C TYR A 23 14.38 -1.40 1.30
N SER A 24 15.21 -0.38 1.55
CA SER A 24 16.53 -0.25 0.93
C SER A 24 17.43 -1.43 1.29
N ARG A 25 17.38 -1.87 2.57
CA ARG A 25 18.15 -3.03 3.00
C ARG A 25 17.70 -4.33 2.34
N ILE A 26 16.38 -4.54 2.15
CA ILE A 26 15.85 -5.68 1.38
C ILE A 26 16.41 -5.65 -0.06
N LYS A 27 16.42 -4.48 -0.70
CA LYS A 27 16.99 -4.29 -2.04
C LYS A 27 18.49 -4.63 -2.06
N ASP A 28 19.26 -4.15 -1.10
CA ASP A 28 20.70 -4.42 -1.02
C ASP A 28 20.98 -5.91 -0.93
N ILE A 29 20.23 -6.63 -0.10
CA ILE A 29 20.33 -8.09 0.00
C ILE A 29 19.93 -8.77 -1.31
N ALA A 30 18.84 -8.34 -1.92
CA ALA A 30 18.33 -8.91 -3.16
C ALA A 30 19.33 -8.83 -4.33
N VAL A 31 20.15 -7.76 -4.38
CA VAL A 31 21.14 -7.56 -5.46
C VAL A 31 22.56 -7.97 -5.06
N SER A 32 22.80 -8.34 -3.81
CA SER A 32 24.16 -8.72 -3.33
C SER A 32 24.70 -10.01 -3.96
N GLY A 33 23.79 -10.89 -4.42
CA GLY A 33 24.14 -12.23 -4.88
C GLY A 33 24.41 -13.24 -3.75
N GLU A 34 24.30 -12.84 -2.47
CA GLU A 34 24.60 -13.68 -1.31
C GLU A 34 23.76 -14.98 -1.25
N LEU A 35 22.52 -14.91 -1.73
CA LEU A 35 21.57 -16.04 -1.77
C LEU A 35 21.33 -16.56 -3.21
N GLY A 36 22.14 -16.12 -4.15
CA GLY A 36 22.00 -16.47 -5.56
C GLY A 36 20.84 -15.73 -6.24
N GLU A 37 20.37 -16.30 -7.34
CA GLU A 37 19.34 -15.70 -8.20
C GLU A 37 17.94 -15.74 -7.53
N ILE A 38 17.14 -14.68 -7.70
CA ILE A 38 15.74 -14.63 -7.27
C ILE A 38 14.91 -15.60 -8.11
N LYS A 39 14.19 -16.51 -7.47
CA LYS A 39 13.30 -17.50 -8.11
C LYS A 39 11.83 -17.14 -8.01
N SER A 40 11.39 -16.55 -6.90
CA SER A 40 10.03 -16.04 -6.73
C SER A 40 9.95 -14.97 -5.66
N ILE A 41 8.92 -14.12 -5.76
CA ILE A 41 8.59 -13.09 -4.76
C ILE A 41 7.13 -13.26 -4.38
N ARG A 42 6.84 -13.31 -3.08
CA ARG A 42 5.50 -13.15 -2.52
C ARG A 42 5.47 -11.88 -1.69
N HIS A 43 4.48 -11.06 -1.94
CA HIS A 43 4.31 -9.81 -1.21
C HIS A 43 2.86 -9.65 -0.77
N ARG A 44 2.65 -9.45 0.52
CA ARG A 44 1.32 -9.19 1.09
C ARG A 44 1.26 -7.77 1.63
N VAL A 45 0.18 -7.09 1.29
CA VAL A 45 -0.17 -5.76 1.78
C VAL A 45 -1.43 -5.89 2.62
N ASN A 46 -1.26 -5.89 3.94
CA ASN A 46 -2.39 -5.84 4.86
C ASN A 46 -2.82 -4.39 5.05
N VAL A 47 -4.09 -4.13 4.78
CA VAL A 47 -4.71 -2.82 5.02
C VAL A 47 -5.57 -2.96 6.26
N GLY A 48 -5.04 -2.56 7.41
CA GLY A 48 -5.74 -2.70 8.69
C GLY A 48 -7.18 -2.17 8.64
N ILE A 49 -8.09 -2.81 9.37
CA ILE A 49 -9.54 -2.54 9.33
C ILE A 49 -9.86 -1.05 9.51
N ASP A 50 -9.18 -0.38 10.43
CA ASP A 50 -9.41 1.05 10.67
C ASP A 50 -9.11 1.87 9.41
N ARG A 51 -7.96 1.61 8.78
CA ARG A 51 -7.56 2.30 7.54
C ARG A 51 -8.45 1.92 6.37
N MET A 52 -8.78 0.64 6.22
CA MET A 52 -9.68 0.17 5.16
C MET A 52 -11.03 0.86 5.26
N THR A 53 -11.65 0.83 6.43
CA THR A 53 -12.99 1.42 6.63
C THR A 53 -13.01 2.94 6.55
N HIS A 54 -11.92 3.61 6.95
CA HIS A 54 -11.80 5.05 6.83
C HIS A 54 -11.56 5.49 5.38
N THR A 55 -10.57 4.91 4.72
CA THR A 55 -10.07 5.41 3.44
C THR A 55 -10.85 4.86 2.25
N PHE A 56 -11.08 3.54 2.23
CA PHE A 56 -11.55 2.81 1.06
C PHE A 56 -13.01 2.38 1.13
N VAL A 57 -13.66 2.54 2.29
CA VAL A 57 -15.11 2.26 2.44
C VAL A 57 -15.91 3.54 2.61
N ARG A 58 -15.54 4.39 3.58
CA ARG A 58 -16.25 5.66 3.87
C ARG A 58 -15.63 6.86 3.17
N GLY A 59 -14.34 6.78 2.87
CA GLY A 59 -13.51 7.91 2.44
C GLY A 59 -13.57 8.24 0.97
N LEU A 60 -12.64 9.09 0.54
CA LEU A 60 -12.56 9.61 -0.84
C LEU A 60 -12.11 8.55 -1.86
N TRP A 61 -11.51 7.45 -1.38
CA TRP A 61 -10.99 6.36 -2.21
C TRP A 61 -11.96 5.17 -2.30
N ALA A 62 -13.24 5.37 -1.92
CA ALA A 62 -14.23 4.32 -1.87
C ALA A 62 -14.76 3.89 -3.23
N ARG A 63 -14.71 4.78 -4.23
CA ARG A 63 -15.27 4.54 -5.56
C ARG A 63 -14.19 4.60 -6.62
N LYS A 64 -14.20 3.62 -7.52
CA LYS A 64 -13.22 3.52 -8.64
C LYS A 64 -13.30 4.72 -9.57
N GLU A 65 -14.52 5.23 -9.84
CA GLU A 65 -14.73 6.37 -10.72
C GLU A 65 -14.23 7.70 -10.14
N ASP A 66 -14.29 7.85 -8.80
CA ASP A 66 -13.87 9.08 -8.12
C ASP A 66 -12.36 9.11 -7.83
N SER A 67 -11.73 7.95 -7.80
CA SER A 67 -10.30 7.80 -7.48
C SER A 67 -9.58 6.86 -8.44
N SER A 68 -9.57 5.58 -8.13
CA SER A 68 -9.08 4.45 -8.93
C SER A 68 -9.37 3.14 -8.21
N PRO A 69 -9.24 1.98 -8.88
CA PRO A 69 -9.21 0.69 -8.19
C PRO A 69 -8.19 0.67 -7.05
N ILE A 70 -8.50 -0.05 -5.97
CA ILE A 70 -7.67 -0.07 -4.75
C ILE A 70 -6.25 -0.59 -5.03
N PHE A 71 -6.08 -1.51 -5.97
CA PHE A 71 -4.76 -2.04 -6.30
C PHE A 71 -3.86 -0.93 -6.86
N ILE A 72 -4.39 -0.04 -7.68
CA ILE A 72 -3.65 1.12 -8.18
C ILE A 72 -3.42 2.16 -7.07
N SER A 73 -4.47 2.53 -6.32
CA SER A 73 -4.35 3.61 -5.33
C SER A 73 -3.56 3.22 -4.07
N LYS A 74 -3.49 1.93 -3.75
CA LYS A 74 -2.80 1.44 -2.55
C LYS A 74 -1.54 0.66 -2.87
N CYS A 75 -1.61 -0.29 -3.82
CA CYS A 75 -0.50 -1.22 -4.05
C CYS A 75 0.53 -0.71 -5.08
N CYS A 76 0.33 0.45 -5.71
CA CYS A 76 1.33 1.00 -6.63
C CYS A 76 2.71 1.17 -5.99
N HIS A 77 2.78 1.55 -4.72
CA HIS A 77 4.04 1.60 -3.97
C HIS A 77 4.70 0.23 -3.81
N ASP A 78 3.88 -0.79 -3.63
CA ASP A 78 4.32 -2.17 -3.38
C ASP A 78 4.78 -2.83 -4.69
N VAL A 79 4.05 -2.60 -5.78
CA VAL A 79 4.45 -3.03 -7.13
C VAL A 79 5.74 -2.34 -7.54
N ASP A 80 5.84 -1.01 -7.34
CA ASP A 80 7.06 -0.25 -7.61
C ASP A 80 8.27 -0.80 -6.84
N PHE A 81 8.09 -1.10 -5.55
CA PHE A 81 9.12 -1.69 -4.71
C PHE A 81 9.62 -3.02 -5.28
N ILE A 82 8.72 -3.91 -5.71
CA ILE A 82 9.08 -5.21 -6.30
C ILE A 82 9.82 -5.02 -7.62
N PHE A 83 9.33 -4.14 -8.50
CA PHE A 83 9.98 -3.87 -9.78
C PHE A 83 11.36 -3.24 -9.58
N TRP A 84 11.50 -2.38 -8.59
CA TRP A 84 12.80 -1.86 -8.19
C TRP A 84 13.72 -2.96 -7.64
N LEU A 85 13.19 -3.90 -6.83
CA LEU A 85 13.97 -5.06 -6.31
C LEU A 85 14.60 -5.88 -7.45
N ILE A 86 13.82 -6.19 -8.48
CA ILE A 86 14.29 -7.02 -9.59
C ILE A 86 15.06 -6.24 -10.65
N GLY A 87 15.17 -4.91 -10.50
CA GLY A 87 15.87 -4.05 -11.47
C GLY A 87 15.15 -3.90 -12.80
N GLN A 88 13.82 -4.11 -12.83
CA GLN A 88 13.02 -3.94 -14.05
C GLN A 88 12.91 -2.46 -14.40
N ASN A 89 13.51 -2.06 -15.52
CA ASN A 89 13.59 -0.67 -15.96
C ASN A 89 12.93 -0.43 -17.33
N THR A 90 12.34 -1.46 -17.94
CA THR A 90 11.72 -1.35 -19.27
C THR A 90 10.32 -1.93 -19.27
N THR A 91 9.49 -1.41 -20.17
CA THR A 91 8.12 -1.85 -20.43
C THR A 91 8.00 -2.74 -21.65
N ASP A 92 9.12 -3.02 -22.32
CA ASP A 92 9.15 -3.66 -23.66
C ASP A 92 8.89 -5.17 -23.58
N GLU A 93 8.91 -5.75 -22.40
CA GLU A 93 8.73 -7.19 -22.21
C GLU A 93 7.31 -7.52 -21.76
N LYS A 94 6.64 -8.42 -22.49
CA LYS A 94 5.29 -8.87 -22.11
C LYS A 94 5.32 -9.73 -20.86
N MET A 95 4.66 -9.25 -19.80
CA MET A 95 4.35 -9.98 -18.59
C MET A 95 3.03 -10.77 -18.76
N ASP A 96 2.96 -12.01 -18.25
CA ASP A 96 1.68 -12.71 -18.07
C ASP A 96 1.12 -12.30 -16.70
N ILE A 97 0.02 -11.54 -16.71
CA ILE A 97 -0.61 -10.98 -15.50
C ILE A 97 -2.01 -11.55 -15.37
N ARG A 98 -2.30 -12.15 -14.22
CA ARG A 98 -3.62 -12.64 -13.83
C ARG A 98 -3.98 -12.06 -12.48
N SER A 99 -5.24 -11.69 -12.30
CA SER A 99 -5.73 -11.10 -11.07
C SER A 99 -7.09 -11.64 -10.68
N LYS A 100 -7.35 -11.68 -9.39
CA LYS A 100 -8.66 -11.99 -8.82
C LYS A 100 -8.91 -11.10 -7.63
N GLY A 101 -10.10 -10.49 -7.58
CA GLY A 101 -10.51 -9.62 -6.48
C GLY A 101 -11.94 -9.81 -6.08
N SER A 102 -12.30 -9.38 -4.90
CA SER A 102 -13.67 -9.45 -4.38
C SER A 102 -13.97 -8.31 -3.42
N LEU A 103 -15.24 -7.96 -3.32
CA LEU A 103 -15.82 -7.11 -2.28
C LEU A 103 -16.86 -7.96 -1.54
N THR A 104 -16.51 -8.49 -0.38
CA THR A 104 -17.30 -9.48 0.34
C THR A 104 -17.60 -9.09 1.77
N ARG A 105 -16.78 -8.24 2.36
CA ARG A 105 -16.92 -7.83 3.76
C ARG A 105 -17.68 -6.53 3.92
N TYR A 106 -17.37 -5.53 3.10
CA TYR A 106 -17.91 -4.18 3.23
C TYR A 106 -18.99 -3.92 2.18
N CYS A 107 -20.03 -4.75 2.19
CA CYS A 107 -21.15 -4.74 1.25
C CYS A 107 -22.48 -5.05 1.97
N PRO A 108 -23.62 -4.71 1.37
CA PRO A 108 -24.94 -4.91 1.99
C PRO A 108 -25.22 -6.37 2.36
N GLU A 109 -24.73 -7.33 1.59
CA GLU A 109 -24.96 -8.78 1.78
C GLU A 109 -24.28 -9.30 3.07
N ALA A 110 -23.23 -8.61 3.54
CA ALA A 110 -22.53 -8.94 4.78
C ALA A 110 -23.10 -8.23 6.01
N ALA A 111 -24.14 -7.39 5.85
CA ALA A 111 -24.71 -6.60 6.93
C ALA A 111 -25.36 -7.51 7.98
N PRO A 112 -25.04 -7.35 9.29
CA PRO A 112 -25.78 -8.00 10.34
C PRO A 112 -27.25 -7.54 10.35
N GLU A 113 -28.16 -8.45 10.76
CA GLU A 113 -29.55 -8.06 11.03
C GLU A 113 -29.58 -6.87 12.00
N LYS A 114 -30.40 -5.88 11.75
CA LYS A 114 -30.54 -4.62 12.53
C LYS A 114 -29.37 -3.63 12.35
N ALA A 115 -28.44 -3.84 11.43
CA ALA A 115 -27.46 -2.81 11.10
C ALA A 115 -28.16 -1.55 10.55
N ALA A 116 -27.94 -0.41 11.21
CA ALA A 116 -28.52 0.86 10.75
C ALA A 116 -27.61 1.52 9.69
N ALA A 117 -28.17 2.41 8.90
CA ALA A 117 -27.42 3.13 7.84
C ALA A 117 -26.27 3.99 8.41
N ARG A 118 -26.36 4.41 9.67
CA ARG A 118 -25.35 5.23 10.36
C ARG A 118 -24.98 4.63 11.71
N CYS A 119 -23.68 4.66 12.04
CA CYS A 119 -23.17 4.07 13.27
C CYS A 119 -23.76 4.71 14.53
N ILE A 120 -23.94 6.03 14.55
CA ILE A 120 -24.46 6.75 15.73
C ILE A 120 -25.90 6.36 16.11
N ALA A 121 -26.68 5.84 15.17
CA ALA A 121 -28.06 5.38 15.39
C ALA A 121 -28.17 3.84 15.39
N CYS A 122 -27.05 3.12 15.34
CA CYS A 122 -27.05 1.67 15.19
C CYS A 122 -27.18 0.98 16.55
N PRO A 123 -28.15 0.07 16.74
CA PRO A 123 -28.29 -0.68 18.00
C PRO A 123 -27.12 -1.64 18.27
N LEU A 124 -26.31 -1.94 17.25
CA LEU A 124 -25.15 -2.82 17.34
C LEU A 124 -23.83 -2.05 17.58
N GLU A 125 -23.89 -0.71 17.69
CA GLU A 125 -22.72 0.18 17.68
C GLU A 125 -21.65 -0.22 18.70
N THR A 126 -22.06 -0.46 19.96
CA THR A 126 -21.13 -0.70 21.09
C THR A 126 -20.24 -1.92 20.89
N GLY A 127 -20.74 -2.98 20.23
CA GLY A 127 -19.99 -4.21 19.95
C GLY A 127 -19.43 -4.30 18.53
N CYS A 128 -19.65 -3.28 17.71
CA CYS A 128 -19.27 -3.34 16.29
C CYS A 128 -17.79 -3.02 16.09
N ARG A 129 -17.04 -3.98 15.51
CA ARG A 129 -15.60 -3.76 15.17
C ARG A 129 -15.39 -2.61 14.18
N TYR A 130 -16.41 -2.30 13.39
CA TYR A 130 -16.38 -1.26 12.35
C TYR A 130 -17.04 0.05 12.78
N SER A 131 -17.34 0.22 14.09
CA SER A 131 -18.01 1.42 14.57
C SER A 131 -17.25 2.69 14.22
N ALA A 132 -17.89 3.58 13.46
CA ALA A 132 -17.35 4.90 13.17
C ALA A 132 -17.23 5.75 14.46
N VAL A 133 -18.14 5.57 15.41
CA VAL A 133 -18.13 6.28 16.70
C VAL A 133 -16.86 5.93 17.47
N ASN A 134 -16.56 4.63 17.61
CA ASN A 134 -15.36 4.17 18.29
C ASN A 134 -14.08 4.53 17.54
N LEU A 135 -14.08 4.40 16.22
CA LEU A 135 -12.92 4.74 15.37
C LEU A 135 -12.54 6.21 15.55
N TYR A 136 -13.46 7.14 15.32
CA TYR A 136 -13.14 8.56 15.28
C TYR A 136 -13.00 9.22 16.65
N ARG A 137 -13.56 8.63 17.71
CA ARG A 137 -13.21 9.04 19.08
C ARG A 137 -11.79 8.67 19.48
N ARG A 138 -11.26 7.57 18.94
CA ARG A 138 -9.88 7.12 19.17
C ARG A 138 -8.88 7.76 18.21
N ARG A 139 -9.28 8.00 16.96
CA ARG A 139 -8.46 8.58 15.87
C ARG A 139 -9.00 9.96 15.47
N LYS A 140 -9.08 10.87 16.43
CA LYS A 140 -9.62 12.22 16.20
C LYS A 140 -8.89 12.96 15.09
N GLU A 141 -7.59 12.74 14.97
CA GLU A 141 -6.73 13.32 13.92
C GLU A 141 -7.17 12.96 12.50
N TRP A 142 -7.87 11.86 12.28
CA TRP A 142 -8.32 11.46 10.96
C TRP A 142 -9.49 12.30 10.42
N ILE A 143 -10.25 12.94 11.30
CA ILE A 143 -11.32 13.88 10.91
C ILE A 143 -10.91 15.33 11.14
N GLY A 144 -10.13 15.61 12.18
CA GLY A 144 -9.81 16.98 12.61
C GLY A 144 -9.10 17.85 11.58
N ASN A 145 -8.44 17.26 10.58
CA ASN A 145 -7.77 18.01 9.52
C ASN A 145 -8.74 18.69 8.53
N PHE A 146 -10.03 18.31 8.52
CA PHE A 146 -11.01 18.85 7.56
C PHE A 146 -11.71 20.13 8.04
N GLU A 147 -11.70 20.47 9.34
CA GLU A 147 -12.56 21.53 9.87
C GLU A 147 -11.90 22.58 10.77
N VAL A 148 -10.61 22.56 10.99
CA VAL A 148 -9.90 23.62 11.76
C VAL A 148 -10.14 25.01 11.15
N ALA A 149 -10.48 25.07 9.86
CA ALA A 149 -10.80 26.31 9.15
C ALA A 149 -12.16 26.94 9.52
N THR A 150 -13.07 26.24 10.24
CA THR A 150 -14.44 26.71 10.47
C THR A 150 -14.69 27.24 11.90
N GLY A 151 -13.67 27.26 12.76
CA GLY A 151 -13.81 27.71 14.16
C GLY A 151 -14.53 26.71 15.08
N ARG A 152 -14.79 25.48 14.60
CA ARG A 152 -15.38 24.40 15.40
C ARG A 152 -14.31 23.65 16.18
N THR A 153 -14.69 23.01 17.28
CA THR A 153 -13.81 22.06 17.96
C THR A 153 -13.72 20.76 17.17
N ILE A 154 -12.66 19.98 17.39
CA ILE A 154 -12.51 18.64 16.78
C ILE A 154 -13.69 17.74 17.14
N ASP A 155 -14.18 17.82 18.36
CA ASP A 155 -15.30 17.00 18.83
C ASP A 155 -16.61 17.40 18.14
N ASP A 156 -16.86 18.69 17.90
CA ASP A 156 -18.01 19.16 17.11
C ASP A 156 -17.93 18.68 15.66
N ALA A 157 -16.74 18.67 15.09
CA ALA A 157 -16.50 18.16 13.74
C ALA A 157 -16.78 16.66 13.63
N ILE A 158 -16.30 15.88 14.59
CA ILE A 158 -16.57 14.44 14.68
C ILE A 158 -18.06 14.18 14.82
N GLU A 159 -18.75 14.90 15.70
CA GLU A 159 -20.19 14.72 15.91
C GLU A 159 -21.00 15.04 14.63
N ALA A 160 -20.63 16.11 13.92
CA ALA A 160 -21.26 16.48 12.65
C ALA A 160 -21.05 15.37 11.59
N GLU A 161 -19.83 14.86 11.44
CA GLU A 161 -19.50 13.76 10.53
C GLU A 161 -20.27 12.48 10.88
N LEU A 162 -20.37 12.14 12.17
CA LEU A 162 -21.11 10.96 12.61
C LEU A 162 -22.60 11.07 12.30
N ARG A 163 -23.18 12.28 12.41
CA ARG A 163 -24.61 12.52 12.16
C ARG A 163 -24.96 12.62 10.69
N THR A 164 -24.20 13.36 9.90
CA THR A 164 -24.59 13.74 8.55
C THR A 164 -23.51 13.49 7.50
N GLY A 165 -22.23 13.45 7.88
CA GLY A 165 -21.12 13.30 6.98
C GLY A 165 -20.90 11.85 6.48
N ARG A 166 -20.01 11.69 5.55
CA ARG A 166 -19.71 10.40 4.92
C ARG A 166 -19.10 9.39 5.88
N TYR A 167 -18.27 9.85 6.81
CA TYR A 167 -17.54 8.99 7.75
C TYR A 167 -18.41 8.37 8.84
N GLY A 168 -19.62 8.89 9.09
CA GLY A 168 -20.59 8.30 10.02
C GLY A 168 -21.41 7.14 9.46
N ARG A 169 -21.28 6.82 8.16
CA ARG A 169 -22.03 5.74 7.49
C ARG A 169 -21.61 4.36 8.02
N CYS A 170 -22.53 3.43 8.01
CA CYS A 170 -22.26 2.03 8.27
C CYS A 170 -21.45 1.46 7.09
N VAL A 171 -20.42 0.66 7.37
CA VAL A 171 -19.56 0.05 6.33
C VAL A 171 -20.32 -0.85 5.36
N TYR A 172 -21.43 -1.42 5.80
CA TYR A 172 -22.29 -2.28 4.98
C TYR A 172 -23.28 -1.51 4.10
N HIS A 173 -23.42 -0.20 4.33
CA HIS A 173 -24.36 0.67 3.61
C HIS A 173 -23.63 1.84 2.92
N CYS A 174 -22.34 1.71 2.73
CA CYS A 174 -21.58 2.63 1.88
C CYS A 174 -21.76 2.28 0.40
N ASP A 175 -21.40 3.22 -0.44
CA ASP A 175 -21.45 3.13 -1.90
C ASP A 175 -20.08 2.75 -2.51
N ASN A 176 -19.20 2.14 -1.69
CA ASN A 176 -17.90 1.68 -2.12
C ASN A 176 -18.00 0.52 -3.11
N ASP A 177 -17.14 0.55 -4.12
CA ASP A 177 -17.04 -0.48 -5.16
C ASP A 177 -15.61 -1.01 -5.37
N VAL A 178 -14.67 -0.55 -4.55
CA VAL A 178 -13.30 -1.09 -4.53
C VAL A 178 -13.25 -2.42 -3.78
N PHE A 179 -12.36 -3.30 -4.20
CA PHE A 179 -12.22 -4.61 -3.56
C PHE A 179 -11.72 -4.50 -2.12
N ASP A 180 -12.16 -5.43 -1.26
CA ASP A 180 -11.61 -5.61 0.08
C ASP A 180 -10.54 -6.71 0.15
N TRP A 181 -10.41 -7.50 -0.90
CA TRP A 181 -9.35 -8.46 -1.12
C TRP A 181 -9.01 -8.57 -2.61
N GLN A 182 -7.72 -8.61 -2.94
CA GLN A 182 -7.26 -8.80 -4.33
C GLN A 182 -5.90 -9.47 -4.36
N THR A 183 -5.71 -10.43 -5.28
CA THR A 183 -4.41 -11.02 -5.55
C THR A 183 -4.06 -10.88 -7.02
N ALA A 184 -2.77 -10.70 -7.30
CA ALA A 184 -2.20 -10.67 -8.64
C ALA A 184 -1.03 -11.64 -8.73
N SER A 185 -0.98 -12.39 -9.83
CA SER A 185 0.15 -13.24 -10.21
C SER A 185 0.76 -12.68 -11.49
N ILE A 186 2.04 -12.33 -11.42
CA ILE A 186 2.81 -11.77 -12.54
C ILE A 186 3.94 -12.75 -12.86
N THR A 187 3.97 -13.24 -14.09
CA THR A 187 5.10 -14.03 -14.60
C THR A 187 5.90 -13.16 -15.53
N MET A 188 7.15 -12.91 -15.18
CA MET A 188 8.10 -12.14 -16.00
C MET A 188 8.58 -13.00 -17.18
N PRO A 189 9.03 -12.41 -18.29
CA PRO A 189 9.62 -13.13 -19.44
C PRO A 189 10.80 -14.03 -19.07
N SER A 190 11.55 -13.67 -18.03
CA SER A 190 12.62 -14.49 -17.43
C SER A 190 12.13 -15.77 -16.74
N GLY A 191 10.80 -15.92 -16.55
CA GLY A 191 10.20 -17.00 -15.78
C GLY A 191 10.07 -16.69 -14.27
N LEU A 192 10.55 -15.54 -13.81
CA LEU A 192 10.37 -15.10 -12.42
C LEU A 192 8.88 -14.93 -12.10
N LYS A 193 8.43 -15.53 -11.00
CA LYS A 193 7.05 -15.46 -10.51
C LYS A 193 6.93 -14.47 -9.36
N ILE A 194 5.97 -13.58 -9.48
CA ILE A 194 5.65 -12.57 -8.46
C ILE A 194 4.18 -12.74 -8.10
N GLU A 195 3.90 -12.83 -6.81
CA GLU A 195 2.54 -12.85 -6.25
C GLU A 195 2.37 -11.67 -5.30
N ILE A 196 1.33 -10.87 -5.51
CA ILE A 196 1.01 -9.71 -4.67
C ILE A 196 -0.42 -9.87 -4.19
N THR A 197 -0.64 -9.86 -2.88
CA THR A 197 -1.97 -9.93 -2.27
C THR A 197 -2.23 -8.69 -1.43
N MET A 198 -3.30 -7.98 -1.73
CA MET A 198 -3.88 -6.93 -0.89
C MET A 198 -5.03 -7.53 -0.06
N ASP A 199 -4.98 -7.31 1.25
CA ASP A 199 -5.97 -7.81 2.19
C ASP A 199 -6.44 -6.69 3.12
N GLY A 200 -7.69 -6.29 2.99
CA GLY A 200 -8.38 -5.30 3.84
C GLY A 200 -9.42 -5.92 4.78
N ILE A 201 -9.46 -7.27 4.86
CA ILE A 201 -10.45 -7.99 5.67
C ILE A 201 -9.89 -8.35 7.05
N ILE A 202 -8.62 -8.70 7.13
CA ILE A 202 -7.96 -9.09 8.37
C ILE A 202 -7.58 -7.86 9.20
N ASP A 203 -7.54 -8.02 10.53
CA ASP A 203 -7.19 -6.93 11.45
C ASP A 203 -5.67 -6.86 11.68
N LEU A 204 -4.92 -6.87 10.59
CA LEU A 204 -3.48 -6.66 10.57
C LEU A 204 -3.18 -5.47 9.65
N ASP A 205 -2.17 -4.69 9.99
CA ASP A 205 -1.66 -3.61 9.12
C ASP A 205 -0.17 -3.88 8.87
N GLY A 206 0.31 -3.56 7.69
CA GLY A 206 1.72 -3.74 7.35
C GLY A 206 1.93 -4.60 6.11
N ARG A 207 3.18 -5.01 5.93
CA ARG A 207 3.63 -5.75 4.75
C ARG A 207 4.44 -6.98 5.14
N VAL A 208 4.26 -8.03 4.37
CA VAL A 208 5.11 -9.22 4.44
C VAL A 208 5.72 -9.45 3.06
N THR A 209 7.03 -9.52 2.99
CA THR A 209 7.78 -9.82 1.75
C THR A 209 8.57 -11.10 1.94
N GLU A 210 8.35 -12.08 1.07
CA GLU A 210 9.13 -13.32 1.00
C GLU A 210 9.80 -13.40 -0.37
N ILE A 211 11.12 -13.55 -0.39
CA ILE A 211 11.89 -13.69 -1.62
C ILE A 211 12.61 -15.04 -1.55
N THR A 212 12.24 -15.95 -2.45
CA THR A 212 12.94 -17.21 -2.62
C THR A 212 14.10 -17.03 -3.60
N PHE A 213 15.28 -17.38 -3.17
CA PHE A 213 16.50 -17.39 -3.97
C PHE A 213 16.92 -18.82 -4.31
N ALA A 214 17.95 -18.96 -5.14
CA ALA A 214 18.55 -20.27 -5.45
C ALA A 214 19.09 -20.99 -4.19
N ASP A 215 19.68 -20.23 -3.26
CA ASP A 215 20.42 -20.78 -2.11
C ASP A 215 19.77 -20.44 -0.75
N GLY A 216 18.59 -19.83 -0.73
CA GLY A 216 17.92 -19.48 0.53
C GLY A 216 16.66 -18.66 0.38
N LEU A 217 16.18 -18.16 1.49
CA LEU A 217 14.97 -17.37 1.65
C LEU A 217 15.25 -16.09 2.42
N LEU A 218 14.69 -14.97 1.95
CA LEU A 218 14.52 -13.75 2.72
C LEU A 218 13.06 -13.64 3.14
N LYS A 219 12.78 -13.45 4.41
CA LYS A 219 11.48 -13.04 4.94
C LYS A 219 11.61 -11.69 5.63
N ALA A 220 10.80 -10.74 5.22
CA ALA A 220 10.72 -9.40 5.78
C ALA A 220 9.29 -9.16 6.30
N GLU A 221 9.13 -9.09 7.62
CA GLU A 221 7.86 -8.95 8.33
C GLU A 221 8.11 -8.22 9.66
N ASP A 222 7.15 -7.42 10.12
CA ASP A 222 7.18 -6.71 11.41
C ASP A 222 8.50 -5.94 11.64
N ASN A 223 9.02 -5.31 10.59
CA ASN A 223 10.30 -4.57 10.57
C ASN A 223 11.55 -5.44 10.80
N ILE A 224 11.42 -6.76 10.73
CA ILE A 224 12.53 -7.71 10.86
C ILE A 224 12.81 -8.33 9.48
N ILE A 225 14.09 -8.41 9.11
CA ILE A 225 14.55 -9.13 7.92
C ILE A 225 15.26 -10.39 8.40
N THR A 226 14.75 -11.54 8.01
CA THR A 226 15.32 -12.85 8.33
C THR A 226 15.82 -13.53 7.07
N LEU A 227 17.05 -14.03 7.10
CA LEU A 227 17.67 -14.80 6.03
C LEU A 227 17.91 -16.25 6.51
N THR A 228 17.48 -17.20 5.70
CA THR A 228 17.69 -18.63 5.95
C THR A 228 18.27 -19.33 4.73
N ARG A 229 19.02 -20.41 4.94
CA ARG A 229 19.44 -21.32 3.86
C ARG A 229 18.31 -22.26 3.45
N ASN A 230 18.51 -22.97 2.35
CA ASN A 230 17.55 -23.97 1.86
C ASN A 230 17.32 -25.13 2.84
N ASP A 231 18.26 -25.41 3.75
CA ASP A 231 18.10 -26.41 4.83
C ASP A 231 17.31 -25.87 6.03
N GLY A 232 16.85 -24.60 5.97
CA GLY A 232 16.12 -23.93 7.05
C GLY A 232 17.01 -23.32 8.14
N SER A 233 18.34 -23.47 8.05
CA SER A 233 19.24 -22.85 9.02
C SER A 233 19.25 -21.33 8.90
N LEU A 234 19.19 -20.65 10.06
CA LEU A 234 19.25 -19.19 10.12
C LEU A 234 20.65 -18.70 9.70
N LEU A 235 20.71 -17.79 8.74
CA LEU A 235 21.92 -17.06 8.38
C LEU A 235 22.10 -15.83 9.26
N ARG A 236 21.06 -14.97 9.31
CA ARG A 236 21.00 -13.79 10.16
C ARG A 236 19.57 -13.23 10.26
N SER A 237 19.38 -12.37 11.26
CA SER A 237 18.18 -11.58 11.44
C SER A 237 18.59 -10.13 11.72
N GLU A 238 17.94 -9.17 11.06
CA GLU A 238 18.20 -7.75 11.21
C GLU A 238 16.91 -7.07 11.66
N ASP A 239 16.94 -6.34 12.79
CA ASP A 239 15.79 -5.66 13.38
C ASP A 239 15.85 -4.16 13.05
N PHE A 240 14.80 -3.65 12.43
CA PHE A 240 14.60 -2.26 12.03
C PHE A 240 13.51 -1.57 12.85
N SER A 241 12.99 -2.17 13.91
CA SER A 241 11.85 -1.64 14.66
C SER A 241 12.09 -0.24 15.21
N GLU A 242 13.28 0.04 15.71
CA GLU A 242 13.66 1.36 16.23
C GLU A 242 13.66 2.43 15.12
N ILE A 243 14.22 2.11 13.95
CA ILE A 243 14.27 3.01 12.80
C ILE A 243 12.87 3.23 12.24
N CYS A 244 12.09 2.16 12.08
CA CYS A 244 10.74 2.21 11.54
C CYS A 244 9.74 2.96 12.45
N ALA A 245 10.02 3.04 13.75
CA ALA A 245 9.22 3.83 14.70
C ALA A 245 9.43 5.37 14.55
N GLN A 246 10.45 5.80 13.82
CA GLN A 246 10.69 7.22 13.60
C GLN A 246 9.62 7.83 12.68
N PRO A 247 9.28 9.12 12.88
CA PRO A 247 8.28 9.80 12.07
C PRO A 247 8.72 9.95 10.60
N LEU A 248 7.77 10.39 9.74
CA LEU A 248 8.01 10.68 8.33
C LEU A 248 8.57 9.46 7.58
N HIS A 249 7.94 8.29 7.78
CA HIS A 249 8.35 7.02 7.19
C HIS A 249 9.86 6.73 7.42
N ALA A 250 10.28 6.78 8.69
CA ALA A 250 11.69 6.60 9.07
C ALA A 250 12.64 7.60 8.37
N GLY A 251 12.18 8.86 8.21
CA GLY A 251 12.94 9.92 7.53
C GLY A 251 12.90 9.87 6.00
N ALA A 252 12.25 8.88 5.40
CA ALA A 252 12.24 8.71 3.95
C ALA A 252 11.52 9.86 3.21
N ASP A 253 10.52 10.51 3.82
CA ASP A 253 9.84 11.68 3.23
C ASP A 253 10.82 12.85 3.05
N ILE A 254 11.70 13.07 4.03
CA ILE A 254 12.74 14.10 3.95
C ILE A 254 13.77 13.71 2.89
N ALA A 255 14.20 12.45 2.88
CA ALA A 255 15.18 11.95 1.92
C ALA A 255 14.72 12.09 0.45
N ILE A 256 13.42 11.97 0.17
CA ILE A 256 12.85 12.24 -1.17
C ILE A 256 13.07 13.71 -1.55
N ILE A 257 12.73 14.64 -0.66
CA ILE A 257 12.85 16.08 -0.90
C ILE A 257 14.31 16.47 -1.11
N GLU A 258 15.21 15.98 -0.25
CA GLU A 258 16.65 16.21 -0.36
C GLU A 258 17.22 15.68 -1.68
N ALA A 259 16.84 14.45 -2.07
CA ALA A 259 17.25 13.85 -3.33
C ALA A 259 16.76 14.67 -4.54
N PHE A 260 15.53 15.16 -4.50
CA PHE A 260 14.98 16.02 -5.55
C PHE A 260 15.71 17.37 -5.62
N CYS A 261 15.89 18.03 -4.49
CA CYS A 261 16.64 19.29 -4.42
C CYS A 261 18.10 19.13 -4.92
N ASN A 262 18.74 18.01 -4.57
CA ASN A 262 20.08 17.71 -5.05
C ASN A 262 20.09 17.48 -6.58
N ALA A 263 19.13 16.72 -7.10
CA ALA A 263 18.98 16.50 -8.54
C ALA A 263 18.81 17.82 -9.30
N VAL A 264 17.99 18.75 -8.78
CA VAL A 264 17.82 20.11 -9.37
C VAL A 264 19.14 20.89 -9.38
N ARG A 265 19.94 20.83 -8.30
CA ARG A 265 21.22 21.55 -8.21
C ARG A 265 22.31 20.97 -9.10
N THR A 266 22.33 19.65 -9.27
CA THR A 266 23.44 18.95 -9.95
C THR A 266 23.11 18.52 -11.37
N GLY A 267 21.85 18.57 -11.79
CA GLY A 267 21.37 18.01 -13.05
C GLY A 267 21.35 16.49 -13.10
N LEU A 268 21.58 15.79 -11.97
CA LEU A 268 21.55 14.35 -11.89
C LEU A 268 20.10 13.82 -11.81
N ARG A 269 19.89 12.55 -12.14
CA ARG A 269 18.58 11.90 -12.01
C ARG A 269 18.24 11.68 -10.53
N THR A 270 16.95 11.74 -10.21
CA THR A 270 16.42 11.30 -8.92
C THR A 270 16.47 9.76 -8.82
N ARG A 271 16.36 9.22 -7.61
CA ARG A 271 16.32 7.76 -7.38
C ARG A 271 15.09 7.10 -8.01
N CYS A 272 14.01 7.85 -8.22
CA CYS A 272 12.80 7.40 -8.87
C CYS A 272 12.23 8.52 -9.76
N SER A 273 12.62 8.55 -11.02
CA SER A 273 12.03 9.42 -12.04
C SER A 273 10.69 8.86 -12.52
N LEU A 274 9.96 9.62 -13.35
CA LEU A 274 8.75 9.11 -14.03
C LEU A 274 9.04 7.86 -14.87
N GLY A 275 10.21 7.80 -15.52
CA GLY A 275 10.62 6.63 -16.31
C GLY A 275 10.85 5.40 -15.44
N ASP A 276 11.48 5.59 -14.27
CA ASP A 276 11.74 4.48 -13.34
C ASP A 276 10.47 3.91 -12.70
N ALA A 277 9.39 4.71 -12.61
CA ALA A 277 8.10 4.30 -12.07
C ALA A 277 7.18 3.62 -13.09
N LEU A 278 7.42 3.84 -14.38
CA LEU A 278 6.50 3.44 -15.44
C LEU A 278 6.26 1.92 -15.49
N PRO A 279 7.28 1.03 -15.41
CA PRO A 279 7.05 -0.41 -15.44
C PRO A 279 6.13 -0.92 -14.34
N GLY A 280 6.30 -0.42 -13.12
CA GLY A 280 5.44 -0.78 -11.99
C GLY A 280 4.00 -0.29 -12.16
N LEU A 281 3.81 0.92 -12.70
CA LEU A 281 2.47 1.46 -13.00
C LEU A 281 1.77 0.67 -14.10
N GLU A 282 2.46 0.32 -15.17
CA GLU A 282 1.91 -0.53 -16.24
C GLU A 282 1.52 -1.91 -15.74
N ALA A 283 2.30 -2.49 -14.84
CA ALA A 283 1.92 -3.72 -14.17
C ALA A 283 0.64 -3.55 -13.32
N CYS A 284 0.47 -2.43 -12.60
CA CYS A 284 -0.77 -2.13 -11.88
C CYS A 284 -1.99 -2.07 -12.81
N PHE A 285 -1.88 -1.39 -13.96
CA PHE A 285 -2.94 -1.39 -14.96
C PHE A 285 -3.19 -2.78 -15.57
N GLY A 286 -2.12 -3.55 -15.78
CA GLY A 286 -2.21 -4.95 -16.22
C GLY A 286 -2.97 -5.82 -15.22
N VAL A 287 -2.79 -5.61 -13.92
CA VAL A 287 -3.52 -6.31 -12.86
C VAL A 287 -5.02 -6.04 -12.94
N GLU A 288 -5.42 -4.79 -13.15
CA GLU A 288 -6.84 -4.43 -13.30
C GLU A 288 -7.44 -4.97 -14.61
N ALA A 289 -6.68 -4.99 -15.69
CA ALA A 289 -7.12 -5.57 -16.97
C ALA A 289 -7.17 -7.11 -16.94
N GLY A 290 -6.38 -7.76 -16.09
CA GLY A 290 -6.27 -9.22 -15.94
C GLY A 290 -7.26 -9.83 -14.93
N LEU A 291 -8.28 -9.08 -14.48
CA LEU A 291 -9.32 -9.58 -13.58
C LEU A 291 -10.17 -10.67 -14.27
N CYS A 292 -10.24 -11.85 -13.62
CA CYS A 292 -10.97 -13.02 -14.06
C CYS A 292 -12.23 -13.21 -13.23
#